data_787156ad76e71b3435efbf4023861b16
#
_entry.id   787156ad76e71b3435efbf4023861b16
#
_cell.length_a   1.000
_cell.length_b   1.000
_cell.length_c   1.000
_cell.angle_alpha   90.00
_cell.angle_beta   90.00
_cell.angle_gamma   90.00
#
_symmetry.space_group_name_H-M   'P 1'
#
loop_
_entity.id
_entity.type
_entity.pdbx_description
1 polymer ?
#
loop_
_entity_poly.entity_id
_entity_poly.type
_entity_poly.pdbx_seq_one_letter_code
_entity_poly.pdbx_strand_id
1 'polypeptide(L)'
;MFLAELVLEEEIDIGNQVKIGLNSLSKAPIQMDDLKVEVQDPLIEVNLGTEVEKKVTYISSHLTQEQFNEVLAVVKRFKDCFAWDYTELLGLDRTLVEHKLPIKKEHIPHQQPPCRMANEVILKVKEEIESLLQAGFIRPSRYVEWLSNIVPVLKKNGKLCVCIDFRNLNTATPKDEYPMPIADVLIDGVAGHKLLPFMDGHSGYNQILIVEEDVHKTAFKCPASIGTFEWLVMPFGLKNAGATYQ
;
A
#
# COMPACT_ATOMS: atom_id res chain seq x y z
N MET A 1 -1.64 12.82 -0.93
CA MET A 1 -0.44 12.37 -1.59
C MET A 1 0.77 12.22 -0.68
N PHE A 2 0.95 12.71 0.47
CA PHE A 2 2.11 12.53 1.36
C PHE A 2 1.72 12.52 2.83
N LEU A 3 1.00 11.49 3.29
CA LEU A 3 0.62 11.37 4.71
C LEU A 3 0.65 9.92 5.22
N ALA A 4 1.31 9.02 4.52
CA ALA A 4 1.29 7.60 4.91
C ALA A 4 2.39 7.19 5.91
N GLU A 5 3.30 8.08 6.33
CA GLU A 5 4.49 7.66 7.09
C GLU A 5 4.52 8.06 8.56
N LEU A 6 3.50 8.70 9.07
CA LEU A 6 3.61 9.30 10.41
C LEU A 6 2.92 8.55 11.54
N VAL A 7 2.41 7.34 11.40
CA VAL A 7 1.83 6.63 12.57
C VAL A 7 1.93 5.12 12.45
N LEU A 8 3.01 4.57 12.94
CA LEU A 8 3.04 3.20 13.48
C LEU A 8 3.90 3.15 14.76
N GLU A 9 3.81 4.15 15.64
CA GLU A 9 4.41 4.11 16.97
C GLU A 9 3.39 3.88 18.10
N GLU A 10 2.14 3.52 17.80
CA GLU A 10 1.30 2.95 18.84
C GLU A 10 1.58 1.46 18.96
N GLU A 11 2.22 1.09 20.06
CA GLU A 11 2.45 -0.29 20.47
C GLU A 11 1.10 -1.03 20.58
N ILE A 12 0.80 -1.83 19.55
CA ILE A 12 -0.25 -2.84 19.68
C ILE A 12 0.37 -3.98 20.47
N ASP A 13 0.11 -3.99 21.77
CA ASP A 13 0.48 -5.09 22.65
C ASP A 13 -0.28 -6.36 22.25
N ILE A 14 0.37 -7.23 21.48
CA ILE A 14 -0.14 -8.55 21.10
C ILE A 14 0.42 -9.60 22.09
N GLY A 15 0.42 -9.26 23.36
CA GLY A 15 0.80 -10.17 24.43
C GLY A 15 -0.42 -10.88 25.01
N ASN A 16 -0.99 -11.83 24.31
CA ASN A 16 -1.65 -13.02 24.87
C ASN A 16 -2.42 -13.75 23.76
N GLN A 17 -2.50 -15.08 23.84
CA GLN A 17 -3.10 -16.00 22.86
C GLN A 17 -4.64 -15.81 22.67
N VAL A 18 -5.09 -14.62 22.31
CA VAL A 18 -6.49 -14.32 22.03
C VAL A 18 -6.79 -14.59 20.55
N LYS A 19 -7.83 -15.37 20.30
CA LYS A 19 -8.33 -15.64 18.95
C LYS A 19 -8.92 -14.35 18.37
N ILE A 20 -8.32 -13.81 17.33
CA ILE A 20 -8.78 -12.58 16.66
C ILE A 20 -10.04 -12.89 15.85
N GLY A 21 -11.16 -12.29 16.21
CA GLY A 21 -12.42 -12.31 15.44
C GLY A 21 -12.64 -11.00 14.67
N LEU A 22 -13.60 -10.97 13.75
CA LEU A 22 -13.92 -9.76 12.97
C LEU A 22 -14.22 -8.54 13.84
N ASN A 23 -14.92 -8.74 14.97
CA ASN A 23 -15.27 -7.65 15.90
C ASN A 23 -14.10 -7.15 16.74
N SER A 24 -12.98 -7.92 16.80
CA SER A 24 -11.77 -7.55 17.53
C SER A 24 -10.66 -7.02 16.62
N LEU A 25 -10.90 -6.93 15.30
CA LEU A 25 -9.93 -6.32 14.39
C LEU A 25 -9.83 -4.82 14.66
N SER A 26 -8.60 -4.32 14.70
CA SER A 26 -8.37 -2.88 14.69
C SER A 26 -8.96 -2.28 13.41
N LYS A 27 -9.63 -1.15 13.53
CA LYS A 27 -10.00 -0.36 12.35
C LYS A 27 -8.72 0.20 11.76
N ALA A 28 -8.66 0.28 10.44
CA ALA A 28 -7.56 0.95 9.78
C ALA A 28 -7.38 2.35 10.38
N PRO A 29 -6.13 2.79 10.67
CA PRO A 29 -5.88 4.18 10.98
C PRO A 29 -6.50 5.07 9.91
N ILE A 30 -6.95 6.27 10.30
CA ILE A 30 -7.58 7.24 9.37
C ILE A 30 -6.70 7.49 8.14
N GLN A 31 -5.39 7.36 8.29
CA GLN A 31 -4.39 7.50 7.22
C GLN A 31 -4.30 6.30 6.26
N MET A 32 -4.77 5.11 6.65
CA MET A 32 -4.87 3.92 5.80
C MET A 32 -6.25 3.75 5.17
N ASP A 33 -7.25 4.45 5.69
CA ASP A 33 -8.47 4.63 4.94
C ASP A 33 -8.09 5.51 3.73
N ASP A 34 -8.54 5.09 2.55
CA ASP A 34 -8.64 6.00 1.43
C ASP A 34 -9.38 7.25 1.95
N LEU A 35 -8.66 8.21 2.51
CA LEU A 35 -9.11 9.56 2.65
C LEU A 35 -9.34 9.97 1.20
N LYS A 36 -10.48 9.60 0.67
CA LYS A 36 -11.09 10.44 -0.33
C LYS A 36 -11.17 11.78 0.39
N VAL A 37 -10.21 12.65 0.09
CA VAL A 37 -10.41 14.06 0.29
C VAL A 37 -11.80 14.24 -0.27
N GLU A 38 -12.79 14.47 0.61
CA GLU A 38 -14.13 14.75 0.16
C GLU A 38 -13.99 16.07 -0.60
N VAL A 39 -13.77 15.93 -1.90
CA VAL A 39 -13.76 17.05 -2.80
C VAL A 39 -15.17 17.59 -2.65
N GLN A 40 -15.30 18.74 -2.01
CA GLN A 40 -16.60 19.39 -1.77
C GLN A 40 -17.23 19.83 -3.10
N ASP A 41 -16.46 19.80 -4.18
CA ASP A 41 -16.92 20.12 -5.52
C ASP A 41 -17.77 18.98 -6.08
N PRO A 42 -18.93 19.27 -6.65
CA PRO A 42 -19.71 18.25 -7.36
C PRO A 42 -18.90 17.74 -8.56
N LEU A 43 -18.80 16.42 -8.68
CA LEU A 43 -17.98 15.75 -9.67
C LEU A 43 -18.84 15.18 -10.80
N ILE A 44 -18.34 15.28 -12.02
CA ILE A 44 -18.89 14.62 -13.21
C ILE A 44 -18.11 13.34 -13.45
N GLU A 45 -18.84 12.22 -13.50
CA GLU A 45 -18.27 10.93 -13.85
C GLU A 45 -17.96 10.86 -15.34
N VAL A 46 -16.75 10.45 -15.68
CA VAL A 46 -16.29 10.29 -17.07
C VAL A 46 -15.73 8.89 -17.26
N ASN A 47 -16.24 8.18 -18.26
CA ASN A 47 -15.71 6.87 -18.64
C ASN A 47 -14.58 7.05 -19.67
N LEU A 48 -13.38 6.59 -19.33
CA LEU A 48 -12.20 6.58 -20.20
C LEU A 48 -12.04 5.23 -20.95
N GLY A 49 -12.79 4.21 -20.54
CA GLY A 49 -12.80 2.87 -21.11
C GLY A 49 -13.88 2.68 -22.16
N THR A 50 -14.26 1.43 -22.35
CA THR A 50 -15.37 1.01 -23.22
C THR A 50 -16.67 0.89 -22.40
N GLU A 51 -17.80 0.63 -23.09
CA GLU A 51 -19.07 0.33 -22.41
C GLU A 51 -19.04 -1.01 -21.65
N VAL A 52 -18.19 -1.94 -22.08
CA VAL A 52 -18.03 -3.26 -21.47
C VAL A 52 -17.02 -3.18 -20.30
N GLU A 53 -15.92 -2.47 -20.51
CA GLU A 53 -14.86 -2.28 -19.52
C GLU A 53 -14.80 -0.80 -19.15
N LYS A 54 -15.56 -0.43 -18.13
CA LYS A 54 -15.64 0.95 -17.67
C LYS A 54 -14.40 1.33 -16.87
N LYS A 55 -13.73 2.40 -17.29
CA LYS A 55 -12.59 3.03 -16.61
C LYS A 55 -13.00 4.42 -16.17
N VAL A 56 -13.58 4.50 -14.98
CA VAL A 56 -14.22 5.71 -14.48
C VAL A 56 -13.19 6.64 -13.84
N THR A 57 -13.28 7.93 -14.17
CA THR A 57 -12.61 9.04 -13.47
C THR A 57 -13.60 10.14 -13.18
N TYR A 58 -13.19 11.15 -12.40
CA TYR A 58 -14.05 12.22 -11.94
C TYR A 58 -13.42 13.58 -12.24
N ILE A 59 -14.20 14.50 -12.81
CA ILE A 59 -13.77 15.86 -13.13
C ILE A 59 -14.74 16.84 -12.45
N SER A 60 -14.24 17.95 -11.88
CA SER A 60 -15.08 18.97 -11.24
C SER A 60 -16.10 19.56 -12.19
N SER A 61 -17.35 19.70 -11.73
CA SER A 61 -18.42 20.36 -12.50
C SER A 61 -18.34 21.88 -12.49
N HIS A 62 -17.44 22.47 -11.68
CA HIS A 62 -17.22 23.91 -11.63
C HIS A 62 -16.36 24.43 -12.80
N LEU A 63 -15.79 23.54 -13.60
CA LEU A 63 -15.04 23.92 -14.78
C LEU A 63 -15.96 24.49 -15.87
N THR A 64 -15.46 25.49 -16.60
CA THR A 64 -16.13 25.90 -17.84
C THR A 64 -16.10 24.76 -18.85
N GLN A 65 -17.01 24.75 -19.83
CA GLN A 65 -17.05 23.71 -20.85
C GLN A 65 -15.73 23.61 -21.63
N GLU A 66 -15.05 24.69 -21.84
CA GLU A 66 -13.74 24.74 -22.51
C GLU A 66 -12.68 24.05 -21.66
N GLN A 67 -12.54 24.44 -20.38
CA GLN A 67 -11.62 23.81 -19.41
C GLN A 67 -11.91 22.31 -19.23
N PHE A 68 -13.19 21.94 -19.14
CA PHE A 68 -13.60 20.54 -19.04
C PHE A 68 -13.11 19.72 -20.25
N ASN A 69 -13.28 20.26 -21.47
CA ASN A 69 -12.86 19.58 -22.70
C ASN A 69 -11.33 19.47 -22.77
N GLU A 70 -10.59 20.49 -22.34
CA GLU A 70 -9.13 20.47 -22.29
C GLU A 70 -8.62 19.40 -21.29
N VAL A 71 -9.15 19.40 -20.06
CA VAL A 71 -8.80 18.41 -19.05
C VAL A 71 -9.13 17.00 -19.55
N LEU A 72 -10.32 16.81 -20.11
CA LEU A 72 -10.75 15.52 -20.65
C LEU A 72 -9.84 15.04 -21.78
N ALA A 73 -9.40 15.93 -22.66
CA ALA A 73 -8.47 15.59 -23.75
C ALA A 73 -7.12 15.11 -23.20
N VAL A 74 -6.59 15.79 -22.17
CA VAL A 74 -5.34 15.40 -21.50
C VAL A 74 -5.50 14.03 -20.82
N VAL A 75 -6.55 13.84 -20.03
CA VAL A 75 -6.78 12.56 -19.31
C VAL A 75 -6.95 11.40 -20.30
N LYS A 76 -7.68 11.59 -21.40
CA LYS A 76 -7.82 10.58 -22.46
C LYS A 76 -6.49 10.28 -23.16
N ARG A 77 -5.67 11.27 -23.38
CA ARG A 77 -4.33 11.11 -24.02
C ARG A 77 -3.40 10.26 -23.16
N PHE A 78 -3.49 10.42 -21.83
CA PHE A 78 -2.62 9.72 -20.87
C PHE A 78 -3.35 8.64 -20.09
N LYS A 79 -4.45 8.08 -20.65
CA LYS A 79 -5.23 7.04 -19.96
C LYS A 79 -4.40 5.82 -19.55
N ASP A 80 -3.34 5.50 -20.29
CA ASP A 80 -2.46 4.36 -20.03
C ASP A 80 -1.52 4.60 -18.82
N CYS A 81 -1.50 5.82 -18.27
CA CYS A 81 -0.81 6.15 -17.03
C CYS A 81 -1.65 5.87 -15.78
N PHE A 82 -2.93 5.49 -15.94
CA PHE A 82 -3.83 5.16 -14.84
C PHE A 82 -4.04 3.67 -14.76
N ALA A 83 -4.23 3.16 -13.54
CA ALA A 83 -4.57 1.77 -13.27
C ALA A 83 -5.84 1.70 -12.42
N TRP A 84 -6.75 0.82 -12.79
CA TRP A 84 -8.00 0.54 -12.07
C TRP A 84 -7.96 -0.81 -11.33
N ASP A 85 -7.00 -1.68 -11.71
CA ASP A 85 -6.77 -2.98 -11.12
C ASP A 85 -5.26 -3.25 -10.93
N TYR A 86 -4.90 -4.13 -10.00
CA TYR A 86 -3.51 -4.51 -9.76
C TYR A 86 -2.82 -5.14 -10.97
N THR A 87 -3.57 -5.80 -11.84
CA THR A 87 -3.05 -6.41 -13.08
C THR A 87 -2.64 -5.40 -14.14
N GLU A 88 -3.12 -4.15 -14.03
CA GLU A 88 -2.76 -3.05 -14.92
C GLU A 88 -1.50 -2.31 -14.46
N LEU A 89 -0.99 -2.60 -13.27
CA LEU A 89 0.23 -1.98 -12.74
C LEU A 89 1.45 -2.58 -13.42
N LEU A 90 2.12 -1.80 -14.25
CA LEU A 90 3.34 -2.23 -14.95
C LEU A 90 4.55 -2.33 -14.02
N GLY A 91 4.51 -1.64 -12.86
CA GLY A 91 5.65 -1.48 -11.97
C GLY A 91 6.74 -0.58 -12.55
N LEU A 92 7.76 -0.31 -11.76
CA LEU A 92 8.95 0.43 -12.19
C LEU A 92 10.05 -0.55 -12.60
N ASP A 93 10.83 -0.16 -13.62
CA ASP A 93 11.98 -0.93 -14.03
C ASP A 93 13.02 -1.00 -12.90
N ARG A 94 13.57 -2.19 -12.64
CA ARG A 94 14.60 -2.42 -11.62
C ARG A 94 15.83 -1.55 -11.76
N THR A 95 16.13 -1.14 -12.99
CA THR A 95 17.28 -0.25 -13.27
C THR A 95 17.07 1.18 -12.80
N LEU A 96 15.82 1.60 -12.58
CA LEU A 96 15.48 2.91 -12.05
C LEU A 96 15.58 2.95 -10.53
N VAL A 97 14.91 1.99 -9.86
CA VAL A 97 14.86 1.92 -8.40
C VAL A 97 14.53 0.52 -7.92
N GLU A 98 15.15 0.11 -6.84
CA GLU A 98 14.78 -1.07 -6.04
C GLU A 98 14.86 -0.71 -4.57
N HIS A 99 13.96 -1.29 -3.78
CA HIS A 99 14.00 -1.14 -2.34
C HIS A 99 14.98 -2.13 -1.71
N LYS A 100 15.90 -1.63 -0.86
CA LYS A 100 16.90 -2.42 -0.13
C LYS A 100 16.54 -2.52 1.33
N LEU A 101 16.82 -3.66 1.93
CA LEU A 101 16.61 -3.93 3.36
C LEU A 101 17.95 -4.24 4.05
N PRO A 102 18.79 -3.22 4.27
CA PRO A 102 20.04 -3.40 5.00
C PRO A 102 19.75 -3.77 6.46
N ILE A 103 20.50 -4.73 7.00
CA ILE A 103 20.39 -5.18 8.38
C ILE A 103 21.65 -4.75 9.15
N LYS A 104 21.46 -4.17 10.33
CA LYS A 104 22.55 -3.84 11.27
C LYS A 104 23.26 -5.12 11.71
N LYS A 105 24.58 -5.09 11.81
CA LYS A 105 25.42 -6.27 12.05
C LYS A 105 25.11 -7.02 13.35
N GLU A 106 24.63 -6.31 14.36
CA GLU A 106 24.29 -6.87 15.68
C GLU A 106 22.90 -7.53 15.75
N HIS A 107 22.09 -7.39 14.72
CA HIS A 107 20.75 -7.97 14.69
C HIS A 107 20.73 -9.35 14.04
N ILE A 108 20.10 -10.28 14.73
CA ILE A 108 19.86 -11.65 14.25
C ILE A 108 18.43 -11.75 13.68
N PRO A 109 18.19 -12.62 12.70
CA PRO A 109 16.87 -12.90 12.20
C PRO A 109 15.89 -13.29 13.30
N HIS A 110 14.63 -12.88 13.16
CA HIS A 110 13.58 -13.15 14.13
C HIS A 110 12.37 -13.81 13.47
N GLN A 111 11.85 -14.85 14.11
CA GLN A 111 10.62 -15.52 13.70
C GLN A 111 9.53 -15.28 14.74
N GLN A 112 8.48 -14.58 14.35
CA GLN A 112 7.34 -14.32 15.23
C GLN A 112 6.54 -15.61 15.47
N PRO A 113 6.03 -15.84 16.69
CA PRO A 113 5.15 -16.97 16.96
C PRO A 113 3.83 -16.81 16.18
N PRO A 114 3.21 -17.93 15.73
CA PRO A 114 2.00 -17.85 14.91
C PRO A 114 0.81 -17.25 15.67
N CYS A 115 0.09 -16.32 15.02
CA CYS A 115 -1.15 -15.77 15.53
C CYS A 115 -2.35 -16.68 15.22
N ARG A 116 -3.30 -16.77 16.16
CA ARG A 116 -4.57 -17.48 15.96
C ARG A 116 -5.65 -16.51 15.51
N MET A 117 -6.39 -16.89 14.48
CA MET A 117 -7.48 -16.09 13.92
C MET A 117 -8.79 -16.87 13.86
N ALA A 118 -9.92 -16.18 13.86
CA ALA A 118 -11.22 -16.79 13.64
C ALA A 118 -11.37 -17.24 12.18
N ASN A 119 -12.17 -18.26 11.93
CA ASN A 119 -12.34 -18.84 10.58
C ASN A 119 -12.85 -17.81 9.56
N GLU A 120 -13.73 -16.92 9.96
CA GLU A 120 -14.26 -15.82 9.14
C GLU A 120 -13.17 -14.84 8.67
N VAL A 121 -12.17 -14.57 9.53
CA VAL A 121 -11.01 -13.73 9.17
C VAL A 121 -10.09 -14.50 8.23
N ILE A 122 -9.86 -15.79 8.49
CA ILE A 122 -9.01 -16.65 7.67
C ILE A 122 -9.50 -16.71 6.21
N LEU A 123 -10.83 -16.79 6.00
CA LEU A 123 -11.41 -16.81 4.66
C LEU A 123 -11.10 -15.51 3.90
N LYS A 124 -11.31 -14.36 4.53
CA LYS A 124 -11.01 -13.06 3.92
C LYS A 124 -9.50 -12.86 3.66
N VAL A 125 -8.66 -13.34 4.58
CA VAL A 125 -7.20 -13.34 4.38
C VAL A 125 -6.83 -14.17 3.17
N LYS A 126 -7.45 -15.34 2.99
CA LYS A 126 -7.18 -16.22 1.85
C LYS A 126 -7.51 -15.53 0.52
N GLU A 127 -8.66 -14.86 0.42
CA GLU A 127 -9.07 -14.10 -0.76
C GLU A 127 -8.05 -13.01 -1.11
N GLU A 128 -7.57 -12.26 -0.12
CA GLU A 128 -6.57 -11.22 -0.33
C GLU A 128 -5.21 -11.79 -0.76
N ILE A 129 -4.76 -12.90 -0.15
CA ILE A 129 -3.52 -13.58 -0.53
C ILE A 129 -3.59 -14.12 -1.97
N GLU A 130 -4.73 -14.67 -2.39
CA GLU A 130 -4.96 -15.11 -3.77
C GLU A 130 -4.87 -13.93 -4.75
N SER A 131 -5.43 -12.77 -4.40
CA SER A 131 -5.34 -11.54 -5.19
C SER A 131 -3.88 -11.05 -5.34
N LEU A 132 -3.12 -11.03 -4.23
CA LEU A 132 -1.71 -10.64 -4.24
C LEU A 132 -0.83 -11.61 -5.06
N LEU A 133 -1.13 -12.91 -5.00
CA LEU A 133 -0.45 -13.92 -5.83
C LEU A 133 -0.73 -13.73 -7.31
N GLN A 134 -2.00 -13.49 -7.68
CA GLN A 134 -2.41 -13.23 -9.06
C GLN A 134 -1.76 -11.96 -9.61
N ALA A 135 -1.63 -10.93 -8.78
CA ALA A 135 -0.92 -9.70 -9.14
C ALA A 135 0.60 -9.87 -9.25
N GLY A 136 1.16 -11.01 -8.82
CA GLY A 136 2.60 -11.24 -8.80
C GLY A 136 3.36 -10.42 -7.75
N PHE A 137 2.67 -9.90 -6.72
CA PHE A 137 3.29 -9.09 -5.67
C PHE A 137 3.99 -9.93 -4.62
N ILE A 138 3.56 -11.17 -4.43
CA ILE A 138 4.12 -12.13 -3.49
C ILE A 138 4.38 -13.46 -4.17
N ARG A 139 5.27 -14.27 -3.58
CA ARG A 139 5.49 -15.67 -3.98
C ARG A 139 5.55 -16.59 -2.76
N PRO A 140 5.27 -17.89 -2.90
CA PRO A 140 5.47 -18.86 -1.82
C PRO A 140 6.93 -18.94 -1.38
N SER A 141 7.16 -19.03 -0.07
CA SER A 141 8.49 -19.09 0.51
C SER A 141 8.68 -20.29 1.41
N ARG A 142 9.94 -20.76 1.54
CA ARG A 142 10.35 -21.86 2.42
C ARG A 142 11.71 -21.56 3.03
N TYR A 143 11.96 -22.13 4.21
CA TYR A 143 13.27 -22.04 4.89
C TYR A 143 13.70 -20.60 5.20
N VAL A 144 12.75 -19.81 5.68
CA VAL A 144 12.96 -18.39 5.97
C VAL A 144 13.63 -18.19 7.32
N GLU A 145 14.52 -17.21 7.39
CA GLU A 145 15.17 -16.78 8.64
C GLU A 145 14.34 -15.68 9.34
N TRP A 146 13.86 -14.72 8.59
CA TRP A 146 12.92 -13.70 9.05
C TRP A 146 11.49 -14.17 8.79
N LEU A 147 10.63 -14.10 9.81
CA LEU A 147 9.24 -14.50 9.65
C LEU A 147 8.31 -13.58 10.45
N SER A 148 7.49 -12.83 9.74
CA SER A 148 6.51 -11.91 10.29
C SER A 148 5.11 -12.50 10.30
N ASN A 149 4.24 -12.00 11.16
CA ASN A 149 2.82 -12.33 11.14
C ASN A 149 2.04 -11.34 10.27
N ILE A 150 0.89 -11.77 9.79
CA ILE A 150 -0.09 -10.85 9.22
C ILE A 150 -0.89 -10.17 10.32
N VAL A 151 -1.25 -8.91 10.08
CA VAL A 151 -2.17 -8.10 10.89
C VAL A 151 -3.35 -7.72 10.02
N PRO A 152 -4.47 -8.44 10.12
CA PRO A 152 -5.65 -8.12 9.33
C PRO A 152 -6.30 -6.84 9.87
N VAL A 153 -6.56 -5.89 8.97
CA VAL A 153 -7.17 -4.59 9.29
C VAL A 153 -8.44 -4.41 8.48
N LEU A 154 -9.52 -3.98 9.12
CA LEU A 154 -10.79 -3.72 8.45
C LEU A 154 -10.82 -2.26 7.97
N LYS A 155 -10.96 -2.05 6.65
CA LYS A 155 -11.24 -0.74 6.06
C LYS A 155 -12.69 -0.32 6.35
N LYS A 156 -13.00 1.00 6.30
CA LYS A 156 -14.38 1.53 6.51
C LYS A 156 -15.41 0.92 5.57
N ASN A 157 -15.01 0.56 4.36
CA ASN A 157 -15.86 -0.11 3.37
C ASN A 157 -16.10 -1.61 3.66
N GLY A 158 -15.61 -2.12 4.80
CA GLY A 158 -15.75 -3.54 5.19
C GLY A 158 -14.77 -4.49 4.48
N LYS A 159 -13.93 -4.00 3.57
CA LYS A 159 -12.89 -4.80 2.94
C LYS A 159 -11.75 -5.05 3.94
N LEU A 160 -11.21 -6.25 3.95
CA LEU A 160 -10.06 -6.60 4.77
C LEU A 160 -8.78 -6.22 4.01
N CYS A 161 -7.84 -5.61 4.72
CA CYS A 161 -6.49 -5.38 4.24
C CYS A 161 -5.53 -6.26 5.05
N VAL A 162 -4.59 -6.89 4.39
CA VAL A 162 -3.54 -7.70 5.03
C VAL A 162 -2.30 -6.85 5.17
N CYS A 163 -2.05 -6.37 6.39
CA CYS A 163 -0.79 -5.72 6.76
C CYS A 163 0.18 -6.77 7.32
N ILE A 164 1.46 -6.48 7.27
CA ILE A 164 2.50 -7.36 7.82
C ILE A 164 3.18 -6.67 9.01
N ASP A 165 3.40 -7.41 10.07
CA ASP A 165 4.10 -6.92 11.26
C ASP A 165 5.62 -6.92 11.05
N PHE A 166 6.13 -5.88 10.44
CA PHE A 166 7.56 -5.72 10.21
C PHE A 166 8.34 -5.09 11.38
N ARG A 167 7.77 -4.98 12.58
CA ARG A 167 8.43 -4.31 13.72
C ARG A 167 9.84 -4.85 13.99
N ASN A 168 10.01 -6.17 14.02
CA ASN A 168 11.33 -6.78 14.23
C ASN A 168 12.31 -6.44 13.11
N LEU A 169 11.88 -6.54 11.86
CA LEU A 169 12.68 -6.18 10.69
C LEU A 169 13.03 -4.68 10.69
N ASN A 170 12.05 -3.81 10.97
CA ASN A 170 12.24 -2.37 11.04
C ASN A 170 13.24 -1.95 12.15
N THR A 171 13.24 -2.63 13.30
CA THR A 171 14.21 -2.40 14.38
C THR A 171 15.63 -2.76 13.92
N ALA A 172 15.76 -3.82 13.14
CA ALA A 172 17.05 -4.26 12.59
C ALA A 172 17.53 -3.40 11.42
N THR A 173 16.62 -2.70 10.72
CA THR A 173 16.96 -1.86 9.58
C THR A 173 17.43 -0.46 10.07
N PRO A 174 18.57 0.08 9.61
CA PRO A 174 18.96 1.47 9.88
C PRO A 174 17.97 2.43 9.23
N LYS A 175 17.81 3.62 9.80
CA LYS A 175 17.01 4.69 9.21
C LYS A 175 17.75 5.29 8.02
N ASP A 176 17.02 5.55 6.94
CA ASP A 176 17.47 6.39 5.84
C ASP A 176 17.28 7.86 6.23
N GLU A 177 18.31 8.67 6.05
CA GLU A 177 18.27 10.10 6.37
C GLU A 177 17.76 10.97 5.19
N TYR A 178 17.13 10.33 4.19
CA TYR A 178 16.51 11.07 3.08
C TYR A 178 15.51 12.11 3.61
N PRO A 179 15.65 13.38 3.21
CA PRO A 179 14.76 14.45 3.68
C PRO A 179 13.39 14.30 3.02
N MET A 180 12.40 13.88 3.82
CA MET A 180 11.02 13.79 3.35
C MET A 180 10.45 15.18 3.05
N PRO A 181 9.61 15.31 2.00
CA PRO A 181 8.94 16.56 1.69
C PRO A 181 8.09 17.05 2.87
N ILE A 182 8.15 18.35 3.13
CA ILE A 182 7.36 19.02 4.17
C ILE A 182 6.04 19.49 3.55
N ALA A 183 4.91 19.08 4.13
CA ALA A 183 3.57 19.42 3.61
C ALA A 183 3.34 20.91 3.46
N ASP A 184 3.77 21.73 4.43
CA ASP A 184 3.61 23.18 4.39
C ASP A 184 4.31 23.82 3.18
N VAL A 185 5.52 23.33 2.85
CA VAL A 185 6.28 23.82 1.66
C VAL A 185 5.55 23.46 0.37
N LEU A 186 4.91 22.28 0.32
CA LEU A 186 4.12 21.87 -0.84
C LEU A 186 2.86 22.71 -0.98
N ILE A 187 2.18 23.02 0.12
CA ILE A 187 0.98 23.89 0.15
C ILE A 187 1.35 25.29 -0.32
N ASP A 188 2.45 25.85 0.18
CA ASP A 188 2.93 27.18 -0.25
C ASP A 188 3.27 27.19 -1.75
N GLY A 189 3.83 26.10 -2.26
CA GLY A 189 4.18 25.97 -3.68
C GLY A 189 2.97 25.94 -4.63
N VAL A 190 1.79 25.55 -4.15
CA VAL A 190 0.55 25.53 -4.95
C VAL A 190 -0.36 26.75 -4.69
N ALA A 191 0.01 27.60 -3.74
CA ALA A 191 -0.76 28.79 -3.41
C ALA A 191 -0.90 29.72 -4.63
N GLY A 192 -2.08 30.30 -4.80
CA GLY A 192 -2.41 31.23 -5.91
C GLY A 192 -2.83 30.55 -7.22
N HIS A 193 -2.76 29.23 -7.32
CA HIS A 193 -3.31 28.50 -8.47
C HIS A 193 -4.81 28.31 -8.33
N LYS A 194 -5.55 28.52 -9.43
CA LYS A 194 -7.02 28.38 -9.45
C LYS A 194 -7.49 26.96 -9.62
N LEU A 195 -6.66 26.09 -10.15
CA LEU A 195 -6.95 24.70 -10.46
C LEU A 195 -5.82 23.82 -9.94
N LEU A 196 -6.17 22.83 -9.13
CA LEU A 196 -5.21 21.89 -8.55
C LEU A 196 -5.64 20.49 -8.91
N PRO A 197 -4.93 19.78 -9.81
CA PRO A 197 -5.17 18.37 -10.04
C PRO A 197 -4.55 17.56 -8.88
N PHE A 198 -5.33 16.64 -8.34
CA PHE A 198 -4.84 15.66 -7.35
C PHE A 198 -4.74 14.30 -8.04
N MET A 199 -3.54 13.75 -8.07
CA MET A 199 -3.29 12.40 -8.56
C MET A 199 -2.78 11.54 -7.40
N ASP A 200 -3.38 10.38 -7.23
CA ASP A 200 -2.93 9.38 -6.27
C ASP A 200 -2.17 8.26 -6.98
N GLY A 201 -1.04 7.85 -6.40
CA GLY A 201 -0.30 6.71 -6.89
C GLY A 201 -1.01 5.41 -6.49
N HIS A 202 -1.82 4.84 -7.38
CA HIS A 202 -2.52 3.59 -7.11
C HIS A 202 -1.52 2.51 -6.69
N SER A 203 -1.64 2.03 -5.44
CA SER A 203 -0.68 1.08 -4.84
C SER A 203 0.78 1.44 -5.10
N GLY A 204 1.13 2.72 -4.95
CA GLY A 204 2.42 3.28 -5.40
C GLY A 204 3.64 2.52 -4.90
N TYR A 205 3.64 2.05 -3.65
CA TYR A 205 4.72 1.25 -3.10
C TYR A 205 4.88 -0.09 -3.82
N ASN A 206 3.78 -0.73 -4.22
CA ASN A 206 3.81 -2.01 -4.92
C ASN A 206 4.33 -1.90 -6.37
N GLN A 207 4.61 -0.71 -6.86
CA GLN A 207 5.27 -0.50 -8.15
C GLN A 207 6.80 -0.60 -8.06
N ILE A 208 7.37 -0.58 -6.85
CA ILE A 208 8.80 -0.69 -6.59
C ILE A 208 9.13 -2.12 -6.18
N LEU A 209 10.07 -2.74 -6.87
CA LEU A 209 10.54 -4.09 -6.56
C LEU A 209 11.52 -4.07 -5.39
N ILE A 210 11.50 -5.13 -4.59
CA ILE A 210 12.54 -5.37 -3.59
C ILE A 210 13.74 -6.01 -4.30
N VAL A 211 14.95 -5.64 -3.88
CA VAL A 211 16.18 -6.30 -4.31
C VAL A 211 16.08 -7.80 -4.03
N GLU A 212 16.37 -8.65 -5.03
CA GLU A 212 16.17 -10.09 -4.93
C GLU A 212 16.85 -10.72 -3.72
N GLU A 213 18.03 -10.20 -3.35
CA GLU A 213 18.77 -10.65 -2.16
C GLU A 213 18.06 -10.37 -0.83
N ASP A 214 17.12 -9.42 -0.83
CA ASP A 214 16.39 -8.96 0.36
C ASP A 214 14.96 -9.51 0.45
N VAL A 215 14.44 -10.06 -0.63
CA VAL A 215 13.06 -10.56 -0.74
C VAL A 215 12.73 -11.52 0.42
N HIS A 216 13.61 -12.46 0.74
CA HIS A 216 13.40 -13.46 1.79
C HIS A 216 13.25 -12.85 3.20
N LYS A 217 13.73 -11.62 3.43
CA LYS A 217 13.58 -10.90 4.71
C LYS A 217 12.15 -10.43 4.95
N THR A 218 11.36 -10.32 3.90
CA THR A 218 9.94 -9.90 3.96
C THR A 218 8.96 -11.04 4.17
N ALA A 219 9.48 -12.24 4.47
CA ALA A 219 8.65 -13.41 4.60
C ALA A 219 7.62 -13.27 5.73
N PHE A 220 6.42 -13.72 5.45
CA PHE A 220 5.31 -13.68 6.40
C PHE A 220 4.50 -14.97 6.38
N LYS A 221 3.90 -15.29 7.52
CA LYS A 221 3.10 -16.49 7.71
C LYS A 221 1.63 -16.17 7.75
N CYS A 222 0.87 -16.86 6.92
CA CYS A 222 -0.59 -16.83 6.96
C CYS A 222 -1.14 -17.85 7.97
N PRO A 223 -2.34 -17.61 8.51
CA PRO A 223 -3.00 -18.52 9.45
C PRO A 223 -3.40 -19.83 8.78
N ALA A 224 -3.64 -20.86 9.59
CA ALA A 224 -4.02 -22.20 9.14
C ALA A 224 -3.02 -22.79 8.12
N SER A 225 -3.51 -23.41 7.07
CA SER A 225 -2.73 -24.08 6.02
C SER A 225 -2.53 -23.25 4.76
N ILE A 226 -2.78 -21.92 4.79
CA ILE A 226 -2.64 -21.04 3.62
C ILE A 226 -1.18 -21.01 3.16
N GLY A 227 -0.22 -20.91 4.09
CA GLY A 227 1.21 -21.03 3.80
C GLY A 227 2.05 -19.86 4.28
N THR A 228 3.28 -19.82 3.77
CA THR A 228 4.27 -18.77 3.99
C THR A 228 4.63 -18.16 2.65
N PHE A 229 4.71 -16.84 2.60
CA PHE A 229 4.96 -16.06 1.39
C PHE A 229 6.00 -15.00 1.68
N GLU A 230 6.58 -14.43 0.62
CA GLU A 230 7.50 -13.30 0.68
C GLU A 230 7.12 -12.27 -0.39
N TRP A 231 7.41 -11.00 -0.13
CA TRP A 231 7.09 -9.90 -1.01
C TRP A 231 8.14 -9.67 -2.09
N LEU A 232 7.71 -9.62 -3.33
CA LEU A 232 8.54 -9.25 -4.49
C LEU A 232 8.57 -7.74 -4.72
N VAL A 233 7.51 -7.06 -4.32
CA VAL A 233 7.35 -5.61 -4.39
C VAL A 233 7.40 -5.02 -2.99
N MET A 234 7.65 -3.72 -2.88
CA MET A 234 7.73 -3.03 -1.60
C MET A 234 6.36 -2.94 -0.94
N PRO A 235 6.09 -3.65 0.18
CA PRO A 235 4.83 -3.57 0.90
C PRO A 235 4.79 -2.35 1.81
N PHE A 236 3.58 -2.01 2.27
CA PHE A 236 3.41 -1.07 3.36
C PHE A 236 4.01 -1.59 4.67
N GLY A 237 4.47 -0.65 5.51
CA GLY A 237 4.99 -0.95 6.85
C GLY A 237 6.49 -1.23 6.92
N LEU A 238 7.22 -1.26 5.81
CA LEU A 238 8.67 -1.31 5.81
C LEU A 238 9.27 0.05 6.17
N LYS A 239 10.31 0.03 7.01
CA LYS A 239 11.12 1.21 7.27
C LYS A 239 11.80 1.66 5.98
N ASN A 240 11.90 2.97 5.78
CA ASN A 240 12.49 3.60 4.61
C ASN A 240 11.69 3.44 3.29
N ALA A 241 10.50 2.81 3.32
CA ALA A 241 9.65 2.71 2.13
C ALA A 241 9.33 4.09 1.54
N GLY A 242 8.97 5.05 2.37
CA GLY A 242 8.71 6.41 1.94
C GLY A 242 9.94 7.09 1.33
N ALA A 243 11.12 6.92 1.93
CA ALA A 243 12.35 7.48 1.40
C ALA A 243 12.72 6.91 0.02
N THR A 244 12.47 5.62 -0.19
CA THR A 244 12.69 4.98 -1.51
C THR A 244 11.67 5.47 -2.54
N TYR A 245 10.42 5.73 -2.11
CA TYR A 245 9.34 6.15 -3.00
C TYR A 245 9.49 7.60 -3.46
N GLN A 246 10.07 8.48 -2.63
CA GLN A 246 10.34 9.90 -2.91
C GLN A 246 11.57 10.12 -3.78
#